data_917fbe09a1dac78c062d7cf1e38726cf
#
_entry.id   917fbe09a1dac78c062d7cf1e38726cf
#
_cell.length_a   1.000
_cell.length_b   1.000
_cell.length_c   1.000
_cell.angle_alpha   90.00
_cell.angle_beta   90.00
_cell.angle_gamma   90.00
#
_symmetry.space_group_name_H-M   'P 1'
#
loop_
_entity.id
_entity.type
_entity.pdbx_description
1 polymer ?
#
loop_
_entity_poly.entity_id
_entity_poly.type
_entity_poly.pdbx_seq_one_letter_code
_entity_poly.pdbx_strand_id
1 'polypeptide(L)'
;RYIPAYEILPQRIILGSETASTVSSRGVYHFPAKIGAAIMHDDNQSSSYDTEYCWWSNIPDNDFAADEDYPWCIGQFVWTGFDYLGEPSPYDTDAWPNHSSVFGIVDLAYIPKDRFYLYRSQWNKKDETLHILPHWNWEGREGETTPVFVYTSYPCAELFVNGVSQGKRTFAEPEGQTPCLGEKAMKRFRLMWDEVTYQPGELKVVAYDAEGQPVDEKTIHTAGKAAAIKLTPDRKIIKADGEDLCFINVSLTDKE
;
A
#
# COMPACT_ATOMS: atom_id res chain seq x y z
N ARG A 1 -11.44 16.57 -8.37
CA ARG A 1 -11.25 17.34 -9.64
C ARG A 1 -12.15 16.85 -10.77
N TYR A 2 -12.53 15.56 -10.80
CA TYR A 2 -13.36 14.98 -11.85
C TYR A 2 -14.74 15.67 -11.97
N ILE A 3 -15.47 15.83 -10.85
CA ILE A 3 -16.81 16.43 -10.83
C ILE A 3 -16.81 17.85 -11.39
N PRO A 4 -15.98 18.80 -10.89
CA PRO A 4 -15.96 20.15 -11.47
C PRO A 4 -15.62 20.18 -12.96
N ALA A 5 -14.75 19.28 -13.42
CA ALA A 5 -14.42 19.20 -14.85
C ALA A 5 -15.62 18.72 -15.68
N TYR A 6 -16.36 17.74 -15.17
CA TYR A 6 -17.57 17.25 -15.83
C TYR A 6 -18.72 18.28 -15.81
N GLU A 7 -18.87 19.03 -14.74
CA GLU A 7 -19.87 20.11 -14.64
C GLU A 7 -19.64 21.20 -15.69
N ILE A 8 -18.37 21.52 -16.01
CA ILE A 8 -18.03 22.47 -17.06
C ILE A 8 -18.31 21.88 -18.47
N LEU A 9 -18.07 20.61 -18.64
CA LEU A 9 -18.19 19.91 -19.93
C LEU A 9 -18.97 18.59 -19.79
N PRO A 10 -20.27 18.64 -19.51
CA PRO A 10 -21.05 17.45 -19.12
C PRO A 10 -21.29 16.44 -20.24
N GLN A 11 -20.89 16.75 -21.45
CA GLN A 11 -20.99 15.85 -22.62
C GLN A 11 -19.67 15.15 -22.95
N ARG A 12 -18.67 15.32 -22.09
CA ARG A 12 -17.33 14.73 -22.27
C ARG A 12 -17.11 13.58 -21.34
N ILE A 13 -16.32 12.63 -21.80
CA ILE A 13 -15.71 11.62 -20.95
C ILE A 13 -14.42 12.20 -20.33
N ILE A 14 -14.11 11.77 -19.12
CA ILE A 14 -12.93 12.24 -18.40
C ILE A 14 -11.98 11.07 -18.16
N LEU A 15 -10.71 11.29 -18.51
CA LEU A 15 -9.59 10.40 -18.23
C LEU A 15 -8.64 11.11 -17.27
N GLY A 16 -8.32 10.48 -16.16
CA GLY A 16 -7.28 10.93 -15.25
C GLY A 16 -5.90 10.73 -15.86
N SER A 17 -5.34 11.75 -16.50
CA SER A 17 -4.03 11.65 -17.17
C SER A 17 -2.85 11.63 -16.19
N GLU A 18 -3.09 12.07 -14.94
CA GLU A 18 -2.17 12.02 -13.81
C GLU A 18 -3.00 12.03 -12.52
N THR A 19 -2.95 10.95 -11.76
CA THR A 19 -3.79 10.77 -10.57
C THR A 19 -2.99 10.34 -9.36
N ALA A 20 -3.63 10.39 -8.20
CA ALA A 20 -3.13 10.04 -6.89
C ALA A 20 -1.93 10.87 -6.45
N SER A 21 -0.69 10.59 -6.88
CA SER A 21 0.54 11.16 -6.32
C SER A 21 0.60 10.98 -4.80
N THR A 22 0.16 9.82 -4.33
CA THR A 22 0.22 9.41 -2.92
C THR A 22 1.67 9.13 -2.56
N VAL A 23 2.08 9.52 -1.37
CA VAL A 23 3.47 9.37 -0.90
C VAL A 23 3.61 8.17 0.02
N SER A 24 4.70 7.41 -0.11
CA SER A 24 5.11 6.38 0.84
C SER A 24 6.59 6.04 0.72
N SER A 25 7.26 5.90 1.84
CA SER A 25 8.60 5.36 1.96
C SER A 25 8.49 3.87 2.28
N ARG A 26 9.01 2.99 1.41
CA ARG A 26 8.81 1.54 1.53
C ARG A 26 9.18 1.00 2.91
N GLY A 27 8.23 0.33 3.58
CA GLY A 27 8.42 -0.32 4.88
C GLY A 27 8.48 0.63 6.07
N VAL A 28 8.18 1.91 5.90
CA VAL A 28 8.10 2.89 6.98
C VAL A 28 6.64 3.09 7.38
N TYR A 29 6.35 3.08 8.66
CA TYR A 29 5.01 3.29 9.17
C TYR A 29 5.04 4.21 10.38
N HIS A 30 4.12 5.17 10.40
CA HIS A 30 3.98 6.12 11.51
C HIS A 30 2.67 5.88 12.25
N PHE A 31 2.72 6.03 13.55
CA PHE A 31 1.57 5.81 14.44
C PHE A 31 1.19 7.08 15.20
N PRO A 32 -0.11 7.35 15.37
CA PRO A 32 -1.23 6.65 14.76
C PRO A 32 -1.26 6.86 13.24
N ALA A 33 -1.81 5.89 12.49
CA ALA A 33 -2.04 6.07 11.05
C ALA A 33 -2.96 7.28 10.83
N LYS A 34 -2.55 8.18 9.94
CA LYS A 34 -3.28 9.42 9.63
C LYS A 34 -3.59 9.52 8.15
N ILE A 35 -4.74 10.08 7.82
CA ILE A 35 -5.08 10.45 6.45
C ILE A 35 -4.90 11.95 6.32
N GLY A 36 -4.10 12.40 5.35
CA GLY A 36 -3.96 13.83 5.18
C GLY A 36 -2.93 14.29 4.16
N ALA A 37 -3.06 15.56 3.81
CA ALA A 37 -2.16 16.25 2.89
C ALA A 37 -0.94 16.79 3.62
N ALA A 38 0.22 16.65 2.99
CA ALA A 38 1.50 17.25 3.43
C ALA A 38 1.83 16.93 4.91
N ILE A 39 1.58 15.70 5.34
CA ILE A 39 2.00 15.25 6.66
C ILE A 39 3.53 15.14 6.65
N MET A 40 4.15 15.81 7.63
CA MET A 40 5.60 15.80 7.82
C MET A 40 5.95 15.00 9.06
N HIS A 41 6.97 14.15 8.94
CA HIS A 41 7.51 13.36 10.04
C HIS A 41 8.96 13.75 10.32
N ASP A 42 9.40 13.65 11.58
CA ASP A 42 10.74 14.07 12.02
C ASP A 42 11.87 13.24 11.39
N ASP A 43 11.55 12.03 10.90
CA ASP A 43 12.48 11.16 10.21
C ASP A 43 12.56 11.45 8.69
N ASN A 44 11.85 12.46 8.20
CA ASN A 44 11.75 12.83 6.78
C ASN A 44 11.32 11.68 5.86
N GLN A 45 10.45 10.79 6.33
CA GLN A 45 9.90 9.68 5.56
C GLN A 45 8.37 9.68 5.61
N SER A 46 7.73 9.16 4.59
CA SER A 46 6.26 9.09 4.48
C SER A 46 5.76 7.69 4.83
N SER A 47 4.60 7.61 5.48
CA SER A 47 4.03 6.35 5.94
C SER A 47 3.57 5.44 4.80
N SER A 48 3.89 4.16 4.88
CA SER A 48 3.46 3.12 3.95
C SER A 48 2.01 2.63 4.14
N TYR A 49 1.26 3.27 5.02
CA TYR A 49 -0.20 3.03 5.07
C TYR A 49 -0.95 3.55 3.84
N ASP A 50 -0.25 4.25 2.91
CA ASP A 50 -0.82 4.83 1.68
C ASP A 50 -1.99 5.79 1.96
N THR A 51 -1.84 6.58 3.01
CA THR A 51 -2.85 7.54 3.50
C THR A 51 -2.34 8.97 3.48
N GLU A 52 -1.07 9.18 3.16
CA GLU A 52 -0.42 10.48 3.11
C GLU A 52 -0.22 10.91 1.66
N TYR A 53 -0.41 12.21 1.39
CA TYR A 53 -0.33 12.77 0.05
C TYR A 53 0.09 14.23 0.08
N CYS A 54 0.55 14.77 -1.05
CA CYS A 54 0.88 16.19 -1.18
C CYS A 54 -0.39 17.04 -1.25
N TRP A 55 -0.28 18.35 -0.97
CA TRP A 55 -1.43 19.27 -0.94
C TRP A 55 -2.21 19.33 -2.26
N TRP A 56 -1.59 18.98 -3.37
CA TRP A 56 -2.22 18.96 -4.72
C TRP A 56 -2.75 17.58 -5.13
N SER A 57 -2.50 16.53 -4.32
CA SER A 57 -2.75 15.13 -4.66
C SER A 57 -3.85 14.49 -3.80
N ASN A 58 -3.97 13.17 -3.79
CA ASN A 58 -4.93 12.44 -2.99
C ASN A 58 -4.48 10.98 -2.74
N ILE A 59 -5.33 10.18 -2.10
CA ILE A 59 -5.15 8.73 -1.95
C ILE A 59 -5.75 7.96 -3.15
N PRO A 60 -5.23 6.76 -3.49
CA PRO A 60 -5.71 5.97 -4.62
C PRO A 60 -7.21 5.66 -4.56
N ASP A 61 -7.72 5.44 -3.36
CA ASP A 61 -9.11 5.04 -3.11
C ASP A 61 -10.11 6.07 -3.62
N ASN A 62 -9.76 7.36 -3.58
CA ASN A 62 -10.61 8.43 -4.11
C ASN A 62 -10.76 8.33 -5.64
N ASP A 63 -9.69 7.92 -6.32
CA ASP A 63 -9.69 7.77 -7.78
C ASP A 63 -10.41 6.48 -8.18
N PHE A 64 -10.23 5.37 -7.44
CA PHE A 64 -11.01 4.15 -7.64
C PHE A 64 -12.51 4.41 -7.47
N ALA A 65 -12.90 5.15 -6.42
CA ALA A 65 -14.30 5.52 -6.20
C ALA A 65 -14.86 6.36 -7.37
N ALA A 66 -14.05 7.28 -7.92
CA ALA A 66 -14.47 8.06 -9.07
C ALA A 66 -14.65 7.20 -10.32
N ASP A 67 -13.76 6.24 -10.57
CA ASP A 67 -13.84 5.32 -11.70
C ASP A 67 -15.09 4.41 -11.61
N GLU A 68 -15.48 4.01 -10.39
CA GLU A 68 -16.67 3.16 -10.18
C GLU A 68 -17.99 3.95 -10.16
N ASP A 69 -18.00 5.12 -9.50
CA ASP A 69 -19.23 5.86 -9.26
C ASP A 69 -19.67 6.72 -10.46
N TYR A 70 -18.76 7.04 -11.38
CA TYR A 70 -19.04 7.94 -12.49
C TYR A 70 -18.83 7.26 -13.87
N PRO A 71 -19.89 6.93 -14.59
CA PRO A 71 -19.79 6.26 -15.90
C PRO A 71 -19.09 7.09 -16.98
N TRP A 72 -18.92 8.37 -16.73
CA TRP A 72 -18.17 9.28 -17.61
C TRP A 72 -16.69 9.38 -17.24
N CYS A 73 -16.26 8.78 -16.12
CA CYS A 73 -14.85 8.59 -15.76
C CYS A 73 -14.39 7.25 -16.38
N ILE A 74 -13.43 7.30 -17.30
CA ILE A 74 -13.05 6.12 -18.10
C ILE A 74 -11.73 5.51 -17.66
N GLY A 75 -11.19 5.94 -16.53
CA GLY A 75 -9.96 5.41 -15.95
C GLY A 75 -8.91 6.47 -15.69
N GLN A 76 -7.73 6.00 -15.34
CA GLN A 76 -6.67 6.85 -14.81
C GLN A 76 -5.27 6.35 -15.17
N PHE A 77 -4.32 7.27 -15.19
CA PHE A 77 -2.88 7.02 -15.18
C PHE A 77 -2.30 7.50 -13.87
N VAL A 78 -1.78 6.58 -13.09
CA VAL A 78 -1.24 6.89 -11.75
C VAL A 78 0.11 7.56 -11.85
N TRP A 79 0.32 8.61 -11.07
CA TRP A 79 1.63 9.15 -10.77
C TRP A 79 2.16 8.54 -9.45
N THR A 80 3.15 7.59 -9.48
CA THR A 80 3.79 7.08 -10.67
C THR A 80 4.15 5.60 -10.49
N GLY A 81 4.59 4.93 -11.54
CA GLY A 81 4.98 3.51 -11.48
C GLY A 81 6.20 3.28 -10.59
N PHE A 82 7.20 4.13 -10.68
CA PHE A 82 8.49 4.00 -9.97
C PHE A 82 8.86 5.28 -9.26
N ASP A 83 9.55 5.15 -8.13
CA ASP A 83 10.27 6.28 -7.55
C ASP A 83 11.38 6.73 -8.53
N TYR A 84 11.72 8.00 -8.48
CA TYR A 84 12.77 8.59 -9.31
C TYR A 84 13.60 9.59 -8.50
N LEU A 85 14.83 9.81 -8.90
CA LEU A 85 15.71 10.80 -8.26
C LEU A 85 15.18 12.21 -8.49
N GLY A 86 15.28 13.04 -7.47
CA GLY A 86 14.69 14.38 -7.45
C GLY A 86 13.23 14.37 -6.95
N GLU A 87 12.64 15.54 -6.84
CA GLU A 87 11.28 15.78 -6.35
C GLU A 87 10.93 15.04 -5.04
N PRO A 88 11.66 15.29 -3.94
CA PRO A 88 11.49 14.56 -2.68
C PRO A 88 10.26 15.05 -1.89
N SER A 89 9.15 15.32 -2.55
CA SER A 89 7.89 15.77 -1.94
C SER A 89 7.32 14.73 -0.96
N PRO A 90 6.72 15.15 0.15
CA PRO A 90 6.45 16.53 0.59
C PRO A 90 7.64 17.25 1.24
N TYR A 91 8.79 16.62 1.34
CA TYR A 91 10.01 17.14 1.97
C TYR A 91 10.85 17.96 0.99
N ASP A 92 11.85 18.68 1.52
CA ASP A 92 12.82 19.43 0.73
C ASP A 92 14.03 18.58 0.33
N THR A 93 14.86 19.08 -0.58
CA THR A 93 16.04 18.35 -1.10
C THR A 93 17.09 18.03 -0.04
N ASP A 94 17.13 18.77 1.05
CA ASP A 94 18.08 18.58 2.14
C ASP A 94 17.53 17.68 3.27
N ALA A 95 16.35 17.14 3.09
CA ALA A 95 15.64 16.33 4.09
C ALA A 95 16.07 14.84 4.03
N TRP A 96 17.33 14.54 4.29
CA TRP A 96 17.78 13.14 4.36
C TRP A 96 16.98 12.33 5.38
N PRO A 97 16.58 11.06 5.09
CA PRO A 97 16.97 10.26 3.94
C PRO A 97 16.15 10.48 2.66
N ASN A 98 15.18 11.39 2.66
CA ASN A 98 14.31 11.64 1.52
C ASN A 98 15.06 12.45 0.45
N HIS A 99 15.59 11.80 -0.57
CA HIS A 99 16.36 12.39 -1.67
C HIS A 99 15.83 12.03 -3.06
N SER A 100 14.72 11.29 -3.09
CA SER A 100 14.02 10.89 -4.31
C SER A 100 12.51 11.14 -4.16
N SER A 101 11.77 11.10 -5.25
CA SER A 101 10.31 11.00 -5.15
C SER A 101 9.93 9.73 -4.39
N VAL A 102 8.83 9.79 -3.67
CA VAL A 102 8.23 8.65 -2.97
C VAL A 102 6.81 8.37 -3.47
N PHE A 103 6.50 8.84 -4.69
CA PHE A 103 5.22 8.60 -5.38
C PHE A 103 5.11 7.22 -6.01
N GLY A 104 6.24 6.54 -6.24
CA GLY A 104 6.28 5.27 -6.93
C GLY A 104 5.43 4.19 -6.28
N ILE A 105 4.79 3.36 -7.09
CA ILE A 105 4.18 2.09 -6.69
C ILE A 105 5.29 1.07 -6.36
N VAL A 106 6.43 1.22 -7.03
CA VAL A 106 7.66 0.46 -6.86
C VAL A 106 8.78 1.44 -6.49
N ASP A 107 9.68 1.05 -5.60
CA ASP A 107 10.80 1.89 -5.18
C ASP A 107 11.95 1.95 -6.19
N LEU A 108 12.99 2.76 -5.90
CA LEU A 108 14.19 2.88 -6.74
C LEU A 108 14.94 1.56 -6.97
N ALA A 109 14.80 0.60 -6.08
CA ALA A 109 15.44 -0.71 -6.17
C ALA A 109 14.53 -1.77 -6.87
N TYR A 110 13.46 -1.35 -7.50
CA TYR A 110 12.46 -2.22 -8.14
C TYR A 110 11.72 -3.14 -7.17
N ILE A 111 11.67 -2.79 -5.88
CA ILE A 111 10.93 -3.54 -4.88
C ILE A 111 9.53 -2.94 -4.75
N PRO A 112 8.45 -3.74 -4.91
CA PRO A 112 7.08 -3.29 -4.71
C PRO A 112 6.86 -2.70 -3.32
N LYS A 113 6.21 -1.54 -3.26
CA LYS A 113 5.67 -0.99 -2.01
C LYS A 113 4.31 -1.62 -1.70
N ASP A 114 3.76 -1.38 -0.51
CA ASP A 114 2.42 -1.91 -0.16
C ASP A 114 1.36 -1.46 -1.17
N ARG A 115 1.43 -0.23 -1.64
CA ARG A 115 0.56 0.35 -2.66
C ARG A 115 0.53 -0.43 -3.99
N PHE A 116 1.59 -1.12 -4.35
CA PHE A 116 1.59 -2.04 -5.50
C PHE A 116 0.47 -3.09 -5.35
N TYR A 117 0.33 -3.64 -4.17
CA TYR A 117 -0.68 -4.66 -3.90
C TYR A 117 -2.10 -4.07 -3.82
N LEU A 118 -2.25 -2.80 -3.41
CA LEU A 118 -3.53 -2.10 -3.47
C LEU A 118 -3.99 -1.97 -4.93
N TYR A 119 -3.16 -1.44 -5.82
CA TYR A 119 -3.48 -1.35 -7.25
C TYR A 119 -3.69 -2.73 -7.88
N ARG A 120 -2.84 -3.71 -7.53
CA ARG A 120 -2.96 -5.07 -8.03
C ARG A 120 -4.29 -5.71 -7.63
N SER A 121 -4.76 -5.50 -6.41
CA SER A 121 -6.04 -6.04 -5.94
C SER A 121 -7.24 -5.50 -6.72
N GLN A 122 -7.15 -4.25 -7.20
CA GLN A 122 -8.23 -3.62 -7.96
C GLN A 122 -8.15 -3.90 -9.48
N TRP A 123 -6.95 -3.91 -10.04
CA TRP A 123 -6.76 -3.93 -11.49
C TRP A 123 -6.38 -5.28 -12.08
N ASN A 124 -5.70 -6.16 -11.33
CA ASN A 124 -5.38 -7.49 -11.82
C ASN A 124 -6.60 -8.41 -11.69
N LYS A 125 -7.11 -8.85 -12.85
CA LYS A 125 -8.24 -9.80 -12.91
C LYS A 125 -7.80 -11.22 -13.27
N LYS A 126 -6.48 -11.47 -13.34
CA LYS A 126 -5.92 -12.78 -13.69
C LYS A 126 -5.48 -13.57 -12.47
N ASP A 127 -4.85 -12.88 -11.53
CA ASP A 127 -4.28 -13.48 -10.33
C ASP A 127 -4.82 -12.79 -9.09
N GLU A 128 -5.12 -13.57 -8.09
CA GLU A 128 -5.61 -13.06 -6.82
C GLU A 128 -4.51 -12.33 -6.04
N THR A 129 -4.95 -11.44 -5.19
CA THR A 129 -4.07 -10.66 -4.30
C THR A 129 -4.50 -10.85 -2.86
N LEU A 130 -3.53 -11.14 -2.00
CA LEU A 130 -3.69 -11.10 -0.55
C LEU A 130 -2.40 -10.53 0.05
N HIS A 131 -2.45 -9.31 0.58
CA HIS A 131 -1.30 -8.60 1.12
C HIS A 131 -1.62 -7.95 2.45
N ILE A 132 -0.73 -8.15 3.43
CA ILE A 132 -0.86 -7.64 4.80
C ILE A 132 0.13 -6.48 4.98
N LEU A 133 -0.32 -5.39 5.57
CA LEU A 133 0.52 -4.31 6.09
C LEU A 133 0.02 -3.89 7.47
N PRO A 134 0.92 -3.39 8.35
CA PRO A 134 2.36 -3.24 8.20
C PRO A 134 3.11 -4.57 8.37
N HIS A 135 4.44 -4.55 8.28
CA HIS A 135 5.27 -5.64 8.81
C HIS A 135 5.02 -5.82 10.32
N TRP A 136 5.42 -6.99 10.88
CA TRP A 136 5.10 -7.29 12.28
C TRP A 136 6.35 -7.32 13.18
N ASN A 137 7.23 -6.29 13.03
CA ASN A 137 8.47 -6.10 13.78
C ASN A 137 8.45 -4.74 14.47
N TRP A 138 7.87 -4.67 15.67
CA TRP A 138 7.66 -3.42 16.42
C TRP A 138 8.22 -3.54 17.85
N GLU A 139 9.51 -3.89 17.97
CA GLU A 139 10.20 -3.98 19.26
C GLU A 139 9.98 -2.69 20.08
N GLY A 140 9.54 -2.84 21.31
CA GLY A 140 9.26 -1.73 22.23
C GLY A 140 7.85 -1.13 22.09
N ARG A 141 6.99 -1.67 21.22
CA ARG A 141 5.60 -1.24 21.06
C ARG A 141 4.58 -2.27 21.55
N GLU A 142 5.01 -3.26 22.33
CA GLU A 142 4.14 -4.31 22.85
C GLU A 142 2.97 -3.73 23.64
N GLY A 143 1.76 -4.10 23.27
CA GLY A 143 0.53 -3.57 23.89
C GLY A 143 0.00 -2.28 23.28
N GLU A 144 0.73 -1.65 22.34
CA GLU A 144 0.25 -0.45 21.65
C GLU A 144 -0.63 -0.80 20.44
N THR A 145 -1.52 0.14 20.11
CA THR A 145 -2.35 0.02 18.91
C THR A 145 -1.50 0.12 17.65
N THR A 146 -1.66 -0.88 16.80
CA THR A 146 -0.99 -0.99 15.50
C THR A 146 -2.04 -1.39 14.45
N PRO A 147 -2.59 -0.44 13.70
CA PRO A 147 -3.58 -0.74 12.66
C PRO A 147 -3.02 -1.74 11.64
N VAL A 148 -3.86 -2.67 11.23
CA VAL A 148 -3.53 -3.66 10.19
C VAL A 148 -4.49 -3.47 9.03
N PHE A 149 -3.94 -3.26 7.83
CA PHE A 149 -4.71 -3.21 6.59
C PHE A 149 -4.40 -4.43 5.74
N VAL A 150 -5.38 -4.84 4.96
CA VAL A 150 -5.23 -5.94 4.00
C VAL A 150 -5.71 -5.47 2.64
N TYR A 151 -4.82 -5.57 1.65
CA TYR A 151 -5.13 -5.33 0.25
C TYR A 151 -5.41 -6.66 -0.42
N THR A 152 -6.63 -6.84 -0.88
CA THR A 152 -7.07 -8.14 -1.39
C THR A 152 -8.11 -7.99 -2.50
N SER A 153 -8.14 -8.97 -3.41
CA SER A 153 -9.20 -9.16 -4.40
C SER A 153 -10.33 -10.08 -3.89
N TYR A 154 -10.14 -10.71 -2.74
CA TYR A 154 -11.18 -11.54 -2.11
C TYR A 154 -12.21 -10.69 -1.38
N PRO A 155 -13.50 -11.09 -1.37
CA PRO A 155 -14.58 -10.27 -0.81
C PRO A 155 -14.55 -10.14 0.72
N CYS A 156 -13.89 -11.06 1.41
CA CYS A 156 -13.84 -11.14 2.86
C CYS A 156 -12.50 -11.68 3.35
N ALA A 157 -12.04 -11.18 4.48
CA ALA A 157 -10.90 -11.77 5.19
C ALA A 157 -11.07 -11.70 6.71
N GLU A 158 -10.37 -12.57 7.42
CA GLU A 158 -10.28 -12.60 8.88
C GLU A 158 -8.82 -12.49 9.32
N LEU A 159 -8.58 -11.59 10.26
CA LEU A 159 -7.26 -11.34 10.81
C LEU A 159 -7.08 -12.12 12.12
N PHE A 160 -5.88 -12.66 12.33
CA PHE A 160 -5.48 -13.34 13.57
C PHE A 160 -4.14 -12.79 14.06
N VAL A 161 -4.04 -12.55 15.35
CA VAL A 161 -2.79 -12.27 16.07
C VAL A 161 -2.53 -13.43 17.01
N ASN A 162 -1.42 -14.15 16.82
CA ASN A 162 -1.06 -15.33 17.61
C ASN A 162 -2.22 -16.35 17.73
N GLY A 163 -2.94 -16.58 16.63
CA GLY A 163 -4.07 -17.48 16.57
C GLY A 163 -5.39 -16.94 17.12
N VAL A 164 -5.40 -15.71 17.69
CA VAL A 164 -6.62 -15.08 18.21
C VAL A 164 -7.25 -14.20 17.13
N SER A 165 -8.51 -14.49 16.77
CA SER A 165 -9.26 -13.73 15.78
C SER A 165 -9.48 -12.28 16.19
N GLN A 166 -9.22 -11.37 15.26
CA GLN A 166 -9.54 -9.94 15.35
C GLN A 166 -10.84 -9.61 14.60
N GLY A 167 -11.57 -10.65 14.19
CA GLY A 167 -12.82 -10.57 13.44
C GLY A 167 -12.64 -10.52 11.93
N LYS A 168 -13.76 -10.78 11.26
CA LYS A 168 -13.87 -10.69 9.80
C LYS A 168 -14.15 -9.27 9.35
N ARG A 169 -13.67 -8.94 8.15
CA ARG A 169 -13.98 -7.69 7.45
C ARG A 169 -14.38 -7.98 6.00
N THR A 170 -15.30 -7.18 5.51
CA THR A 170 -15.71 -7.10 4.10
C THR A 170 -15.56 -5.66 3.63
N PHE A 171 -15.52 -5.45 2.33
CA PHE A 171 -15.54 -4.11 1.76
C PHE A 171 -16.87 -3.41 2.07
N ALA A 172 -16.80 -2.09 2.27
CA ALA A 172 -18.01 -1.30 2.43
C ALA A 172 -18.73 -1.14 1.09
N GLU A 173 -20.05 -1.23 1.12
CA GLU A 173 -20.88 -0.90 -0.04
C GLU A 173 -20.89 0.62 -0.30
N PRO A 174 -21.03 1.04 -1.56
CA PRO A 174 -21.23 2.45 -1.89
C PRO A 174 -22.45 3.03 -1.16
N GLU A 175 -22.22 4.04 -0.32
CA GLU A 175 -23.32 4.66 0.47
C GLU A 175 -24.20 5.62 -0.34
N GLY A 176 -24.18 5.56 -1.68
CA GLY A 176 -25.00 6.42 -2.54
C GLY A 176 -24.68 7.92 -2.47
N GLN A 177 -23.71 8.32 -1.71
CA GLN A 177 -23.22 9.70 -1.63
C GLN A 177 -21.94 9.85 -2.45
N THR A 178 -22.03 10.59 -3.51
CA THR A 178 -20.90 11.03 -4.31
C THR A 178 -20.57 12.49 -4.01
N PRO A 179 -19.29 12.87 -3.91
CA PRO A 179 -18.10 12.02 -4.04
C PRO A 179 -17.82 11.16 -2.79
N CYS A 180 -17.38 9.92 -3.02
CA CYS A 180 -16.87 9.05 -1.97
C CYS A 180 -15.38 9.34 -1.79
N LEU A 181 -14.96 9.85 -0.63
CA LEU A 181 -13.60 10.32 -0.38
C LEU A 181 -13.07 9.89 1.00
N GLY A 182 -11.75 9.89 1.11
CA GLY A 182 -11.06 9.67 2.38
C GLY A 182 -11.35 8.29 2.98
N GLU A 183 -11.59 8.21 4.27
CA GLU A 183 -11.83 6.96 4.97
C GLU A 183 -13.02 6.16 4.41
N LYS A 184 -14.07 6.83 3.93
CA LYS A 184 -15.20 6.14 3.28
C LYS A 184 -14.78 5.44 1.99
N ALA A 185 -13.94 6.09 1.18
CA ALA A 185 -13.37 5.45 0.00
C ALA A 185 -12.43 4.30 0.40
N MET A 186 -11.57 4.49 1.40
CA MET A 186 -10.68 3.43 1.86
C MET A 186 -11.44 2.16 2.25
N LYS A 187 -12.55 2.27 2.97
CA LYS A 187 -13.37 1.10 3.38
C LYS A 187 -13.98 0.32 2.22
N ARG A 188 -14.05 0.91 1.01
CA ARG A 188 -14.48 0.22 -0.21
C ARG A 188 -13.38 -0.61 -0.87
N PHE A 189 -12.10 -0.25 -0.64
CA PHE A 189 -10.97 -0.83 -1.37
C PHE A 189 -9.92 -1.47 -0.47
N ARG A 190 -10.08 -1.33 0.87
CA ARG A 190 -9.18 -1.91 1.88
C ARG A 190 -9.98 -2.59 2.97
N LEU A 191 -9.48 -3.73 3.46
CA LEU A 191 -9.98 -4.30 4.71
C LEU A 191 -9.12 -3.77 5.84
N MET A 192 -9.75 -3.19 6.87
CA MET A 192 -9.06 -2.40 7.90
C MET A 192 -9.42 -2.89 9.30
N TRP A 193 -8.40 -3.10 10.13
CA TRP A 193 -8.50 -3.37 11.57
C TRP A 193 -7.72 -2.27 12.29
N ASP A 194 -8.40 -1.23 12.74
CA ASP A 194 -7.78 0.01 13.24
C ASP A 194 -7.27 -0.11 14.68
N GLU A 195 -7.77 -1.09 15.45
CA GLU A 195 -7.52 -1.23 16.89
C GLU A 195 -6.78 -2.52 17.25
N VAL A 196 -5.92 -3.01 16.37
CA VAL A 196 -5.13 -4.21 16.66
C VAL A 196 -4.05 -3.88 17.68
N THR A 197 -3.97 -4.63 18.76
CA THR A 197 -2.90 -4.51 19.75
C THR A 197 -1.68 -5.31 19.29
N TYR A 198 -0.53 -4.66 19.18
CA TYR A 198 0.70 -5.34 18.82
C TYR A 198 1.13 -6.33 19.90
N GLN A 199 1.39 -7.55 19.48
CA GLN A 199 2.04 -8.61 20.22
C GLN A 199 3.02 -9.31 19.29
N PRO A 200 4.29 -9.50 19.69
CA PRO A 200 5.25 -10.25 18.90
C PRO A 200 4.74 -11.66 18.60
N GLY A 201 5.10 -12.19 17.43
CA GLY A 201 4.71 -13.51 17.00
C GLY A 201 4.08 -13.51 15.61
N GLU A 202 2.97 -14.21 15.46
CA GLU A 202 2.30 -14.42 14.19
C GLU A 202 1.20 -13.39 13.93
N LEU A 203 1.21 -12.81 12.73
CA LEU A 203 0.09 -12.08 12.15
C LEU A 203 -0.37 -12.83 10.90
N LYS A 204 -1.60 -13.35 10.93
CA LYS A 204 -2.16 -14.20 9.87
C LYS A 204 -3.47 -13.63 9.36
N VAL A 205 -3.66 -13.69 8.06
CA VAL A 205 -4.93 -13.40 7.39
C VAL A 205 -5.41 -14.62 6.64
N VAL A 206 -6.69 -14.94 6.77
CA VAL A 206 -7.40 -15.95 5.98
C VAL A 206 -8.43 -15.24 5.12
N ALA A 207 -8.36 -15.44 3.81
CA ALA A 207 -9.31 -14.92 2.85
C ALA A 207 -10.42 -15.92 2.56
N TYR A 208 -11.61 -15.42 2.30
CA TYR A 208 -12.81 -16.21 2.04
C TYR A 208 -13.43 -15.81 0.71
N ASP A 209 -14.03 -16.80 0.03
CA ASP A 209 -14.85 -16.56 -1.16
C ASP A 209 -16.25 -16.00 -0.80
N ALA A 210 -17.09 -15.83 -1.83
CA ALA A 210 -18.46 -15.34 -1.65
C ALA A 210 -19.36 -16.31 -0.88
N GLU A 211 -19.04 -17.60 -0.89
CA GLU A 211 -19.72 -18.67 -0.18
C GLU A 211 -19.24 -18.80 1.27
N GLY A 212 -18.23 -18.01 1.66
CA GLY A 212 -17.65 -18.01 3.01
C GLY A 212 -16.66 -19.15 3.27
N GLN A 213 -16.16 -19.80 2.21
CA GLN A 213 -15.14 -20.84 2.35
C GLN A 213 -13.74 -20.22 2.37
N PRO A 214 -12.82 -20.71 3.19
CA PRO A 214 -11.42 -20.26 3.18
C PRO A 214 -10.75 -20.69 1.87
N VAL A 215 -10.15 -19.74 1.17
CA VAL A 215 -9.55 -19.97 -0.17
C VAL A 215 -8.09 -19.59 -0.26
N ASP A 216 -7.61 -18.72 0.63
CA ASP A 216 -6.20 -18.29 0.65
C ASP A 216 -5.80 -17.87 2.05
N GLU A 217 -4.51 -17.93 2.37
CA GLU A 217 -3.99 -17.41 3.62
C GLU A 217 -2.59 -16.81 3.44
N LYS A 218 -2.30 -15.81 4.25
CA LYS A 218 -0.97 -15.20 4.33
C LYS A 218 -0.58 -15.00 5.78
N THR A 219 0.66 -15.36 6.10
CA THR A 219 1.23 -15.21 7.43
C THR A 219 2.53 -14.40 7.36
N ILE A 220 2.73 -13.51 8.30
CA ILE A 220 3.99 -12.84 8.59
C ILE A 220 4.34 -13.02 10.06
N HIS A 221 5.62 -13.01 10.38
CA HIS A 221 6.11 -13.23 11.75
C HIS A 221 6.99 -12.07 12.20
N THR A 222 6.97 -11.83 13.50
CA THR A 222 8.00 -11.01 14.13
C THR A 222 9.34 -11.74 14.03
N ALA A 223 10.30 -11.13 13.36
CA ALA A 223 11.64 -11.67 13.25
C ALA A 223 12.41 -11.56 14.57
N GLY A 224 13.29 -12.52 14.80
CA GLY A 224 14.26 -12.46 15.88
C GLY A 224 15.40 -11.48 15.60
N LYS A 225 16.43 -11.50 16.46
CA LYS A 225 17.61 -10.67 16.22
C LYS A 225 18.34 -11.10 14.95
N ALA A 226 18.74 -10.11 14.15
CA ALA A 226 19.52 -10.36 12.94
C ALA A 226 20.76 -11.22 13.24
N ALA A 227 20.90 -12.33 12.53
CA ALA A 227 21.93 -13.34 12.73
C ALA A 227 22.78 -13.58 11.49
N ALA A 228 22.25 -13.32 10.28
CA ALA A 228 22.95 -13.56 9.04
C ALA A 228 22.53 -12.56 7.95
N ILE A 229 23.42 -12.41 6.96
CA ILE A 229 23.14 -11.72 5.70
C ILE A 229 22.84 -12.79 4.65
N LYS A 230 21.68 -12.71 4.02
CA LYS A 230 21.29 -13.57 2.89
C LYS A 230 21.39 -12.79 1.60
N LEU A 231 22.15 -13.33 0.63
CA LEU A 231 22.25 -12.80 -0.71
C LEU A 231 21.47 -13.69 -1.67
N THR A 232 20.55 -13.08 -2.41
CA THR A 232 19.71 -13.80 -3.37
C THR A 232 19.87 -13.15 -4.75
N PRO A 233 20.69 -13.74 -5.65
CA PRO A 233 20.82 -13.23 -7.00
C PRO A 233 19.60 -13.58 -7.84
N ASP A 234 19.22 -12.70 -8.77
CA ASP A 234 18.15 -12.94 -9.74
C ASP A 234 18.52 -14.04 -10.76
N ARG A 235 19.82 -14.20 -11.00
CA ARG A 235 20.39 -15.23 -11.89
C ARG A 235 21.76 -15.70 -11.38
N LYS A 236 22.12 -16.94 -11.72
CA LYS A 236 23.38 -17.56 -11.28
C LYS A 236 24.51 -17.45 -12.30
N ILE A 237 24.20 -17.10 -13.53
CA ILE A 237 25.14 -17.04 -14.66
C ILE A 237 24.88 -15.75 -15.40
N ILE A 238 25.94 -15.01 -15.69
CA ILE A 238 25.94 -13.84 -16.55
C ILE A 238 26.93 -14.04 -17.71
N LYS A 239 26.69 -13.35 -18.82
CA LYS A 239 27.63 -13.30 -19.94
C LYS A 239 28.75 -12.33 -19.61
N ALA A 240 29.97 -12.65 -20.04
CA ALA A 240 31.13 -11.76 -19.88
C ALA A 240 31.25 -10.80 -21.10
N ASP A 241 30.19 -10.06 -21.39
CA ASP A 241 30.13 -9.15 -22.55
C ASP A 241 30.22 -7.66 -22.16
N GLY A 242 30.30 -7.34 -20.86
CA GLY A 242 30.32 -5.99 -20.32
C GLY A 242 28.97 -5.29 -20.25
N GLU A 243 27.86 -5.98 -20.63
CA GLU A 243 26.51 -5.45 -20.67
C GLU A 243 25.54 -6.23 -19.77
N ASP A 244 25.75 -7.55 -19.61
CA ASP A 244 24.85 -8.40 -18.81
C ASP A 244 25.03 -8.14 -17.32
N LEU A 245 23.92 -8.03 -16.60
CA LEU A 245 23.87 -7.64 -15.19
C LEU A 245 23.22 -8.74 -14.33
N CYS A 246 23.62 -8.79 -13.06
CA CYS A 246 22.94 -9.57 -12.04
C CYS A 246 22.54 -8.66 -10.89
N PHE A 247 21.29 -8.70 -10.50
CA PHE A 247 20.75 -8.01 -9.33
C PHE A 247 20.76 -8.94 -8.11
N ILE A 248 21.30 -8.47 -7.01
CA ILE A 248 21.42 -9.24 -5.78
C ILE A 248 20.57 -8.61 -4.69
N ASN A 249 19.53 -9.29 -4.28
CA ASN A 249 18.78 -8.91 -3.09
C ASN A 249 19.55 -9.26 -1.83
N VAL A 250 19.73 -8.27 -0.97
CA VAL A 250 20.39 -8.41 0.33
C VAL A 250 19.32 -8.37 1.42
N SER A 251 19.25 -9.42 2.23
CA SER A 251 18.33 -9.51 3.35
C SER A 251 19.08 -9.81 4.64
N LEU A 252 18.61 -9.25 5.74
CA LEU A 252 18.98 -9.70 7.08
C LEU A 252 18.00 -10.79 7.52
N THR A 253 18.52 -11.88 8.03
CA THR A 253 17.70 -12.98 8.57
C THR A 253 18.09 -13.23 10.03
N ASP A 254 17.13 -13.73 10.80
CA ASP A 254 17.38 -14.25 12.14
C ASP A 254 17.95 -15.69 12.09
N LYS A 255 17.83 -16.41 13.18
CA LYS A 255 18.38 -17.78 13.29
C LYS A 255 17.42 -18.89 12.83
N GLU A 256 16.15 -18.55 12.57
CA GLU A 256 15.09 -19.52 12.23
C GLU A 256 14.90 -19.69 10.72
#